data_377bfbf92f38cfa676b6f59fe7992d9e
#
_entry.id   377bfbf92f38cfa676b6f59fe7992d9e
#
_cell.length_a   1.000
_cell.length_b   1.000
_cell.length_c   1.000
_cell.angle_alpha   90.00
_cell.angle_beta   90.00
_cell.angle_gamma   90.00
#
_symmetry.space_group_name_H-M   'P 1'
#
loop_
_entity.id
_entity.type
_entity.pdbx_description
1 polymer ?
#
loop_
_entity_poly.entity_id
_entity_poly.type
_entity_poly.pdbx_seq_one_letter_code
_entity_poly.pdbx_strand_id
1 'polypeptide(L)'
;MFNTLDWIIVGLYCVGIISLATYVSRKKSGSERSAEDYFLAGRSLPWWAIGASLIAANISAEQIIGMSGQGFVVGMAIAVWELTAAIALIVMAKYFLPLFLEKKIYTMPQFLEQRFDKRVSLVLSFFWLTVYIFVNLTAVLWLGSIAINTLTGLSLTNGMILLAVLSLAYSLSGGLKAVAMTDIVQVVLLIFGGLAVSYIALSKIGNGFIFTGLVEVYNQMPEKFDMILSADNPSYNNLPGIWILIGAGVWIGHFAYWGFNQYITQRALGAKSLK
;
A
#
# COMPACT_ATOMS: atom_id res chain seq x y z
N MET A 1 -1.65 -26.65 -0.96
CA MET A 1 -1.40 -26.51 0.47
C MET A 1 0.10 -26.43 0.71
N PHE A 2 0.53 -25.62 1.65
CA PHE A 2 1.93 -25.46 2.01
C PHE A 2 2.54 -26.79 2.47
N ASN A 3 3.73 -27.07 1.97
CA ASN A 3 4.56 -28.16 2.46
C ASN A 3 5.48 -27.68 3.61
N THR A 4 6.25 -28.59 4.21
CA THR A 4 7.15 -28.25 5.31
C THR A 4 8.19 -27.18 4.94
N LEU A 5 8.69 -27.18 3.71
CA LEU A 5 9.65 -26.19 3.23
C LEU A 5 9.04 -24.79 3.17
N ASP A 6 7.78 -24.68 2.70
CA ASP A 6 7.07 -23.41 2.64
C ASP A 6 6.90 -22.78 4.04
N TRP A 7 6.54 -23.61 5.04
CA TRP A 7 6.43 -23.16 6.42
C TRP A 7 7.77 -22.71 7.01
N ILE A 8 8.87 -23.40 6.68
CA ILE A 8 10.20 -22.98 7.08
C ILE A 8 10.56 -21.62 6.47
N ILE A 9 10.30 -21.41 5.18
CA ILE A 9 10.57 -20.16 4.49
C ILE A 9 9.77 -19.01 5.11
N VAL A 10 8.46 -19.21 5.34
CA VAL A 10 7.61 -18.21 5.99
C VAL A 10 8.09 -17.91 7.41
N GLY A 11 8.44 -18.93 8.17
CA GLY A 11 9.00 -18.77 9.54
C GLY A 11 10.29 -17.96 9.53
N LEU A 12 11.25 -18.29 8.66
CA LEU A 12 12.49 -17.55 8.49
C LEU A 12 12.25 -16.10 8.07
N TYR A 13 11.31 -15.86 7.17
CA TYR A 13 10.90 -14.50 6.79
C TYR A 13 10.35 -13.70 7.97
N CYS A 14 9.42 -14.26 8.75
CA CYS A 14 8.85 -13.60 9.92
C CYS A 14 9.93 -13.26 10.97
N VAL A 15 10.81 -14.22 11.27
CA VAL A 15 11.94 -14.02 12.20
C VAL A 15 12.89 -12.96 11.64
N GLY A 16 13.18 -12.98 10.35
CA GLY A 16 14.04 -12.00 9.67
C GLY A 16 13.48 -10.58 9.77
N ILE A 17 12.21 -10.38 9.48
CA ILE A 17 11.54 -9.07 9.56
C ILE A 17 11.51 -8.54 11.00
N ILE A 18 11.14 -9.36 11.97
CA ILE A 18 11.13 -8.96 13.38
C ILE A 18 12.55 -8.63 13.85
N SER A 19 13.54 -9.43 13.46
CA SER A 19 14.95 -9.19 13.79
C SER A 19 15.48 -7.89 13.16
N LEU A 20 15.13 -7.62 11.90
CA LEU A 20 15.47 -6.37 11.23
C LEU A 20 14.82 -5.17 11.92
N ALA A 21 13.52 -5.25 12.21
CA ALA A 21 12.80 -4.19 12.92
C ALA A 21 13.42 -3.90 14.28
N THR A 22 13.72 -4.92 15.07
CA THR A 22 14.36 -4.76 16.39
C THR A 22 15.79 -4.24 16.27
N TYR A 23 16.57 -4.70 15.30
CA TYR A 23 17.94 -4.23 15.06
C TYR A 23 17.97 -2.74 14.72
N VAL A 24 17.14 -2.31 13.76
CA VAL A 24 17.04 -0.90 13.33
C VAL A 24 16.51 0.01 14.44
N SER A 25 15.68 -0.57 15.32
CA SER A 25 15.11 0.13 16.46
C SER A 25 16.05 0.24 17.66
N ARG A 26 17.16 -0.49 17.67
CA ARG A 26 18.14 -0.43 18.78
C ARG A 26 18.73 0.97 18.89
N LYS A 27 18.65 1.54 20.08
CA LYS A 27 19.25 2.82 20.43
C LYS A 27 20.70 2.66 20.88
N LYS A 28 21.44 3.75 20.70
CA LYS A 28 22.65 3.97 21.52
C LYS A 28 22.19 4.14 22.96
N SER A 29 22.82 3.41 23.89
CA SER A 29 22.53 3.42 25.31
C SER A 29 22.45 4.86 25.85
N GLY A 30 21.36 5.21 26.57
CA GLY A 30 21.25 6.46 27.33
C GLY A 30 20.37 7.57 26.73
N SER A 31 19.72 7.41 25.55
CA SER A 31 18.85 8.45 25.01
C SER A 31 17.37 8.04 24.99
N GLU A 32 16.47 8.88 25.49
CA GLU A 32 15.02 8.68 25.35
C GLU A 32 14.57 8.92 23.91
N ARG A 33 13.54 8.22 23.41
CA ARG A 33 12.97 8.47 22.08
C ARG A 33 12.09 9.71 22.13
N SER A 34 12.39 10.69 21.29
CA SER A 34 11.45 11.78 21.06
C SER A 34 10.24 11.28 20.25
N ALA A 35 9.13 12.02 20.32
CA ALA A 35 7.98 11.77 19.44
C ALA A 35 8.39 11.85 17.96
N GLU A 36 9.33 12.75 17.60
CA GLU A 36 9.86 12.90 16.26
C GLU A 36 10.64 11.66 15.81
N ASP A 37 11.46 11.06 16.68
CA ASP A 37 12.17 9.82 16.39
C ASP A 37 11.21 8.67 16.13
N TYR A 38 10.15 8.56 16.90
CA TYR A 38 9.19 7.46 16.79
C TYR A 38 8.26 7.61 15.60
N PHE A 39 7.63 8.79 15.43
CA PHE A 39 6.61 9.02 14.41
C PHE A 39 7.15 9.47 13.07
N LEU A 40 8.31 10.13 13.02
CA LEU A 40 8.91 10.69 11.79
C LEU A 40 10.30 10.14 11.50
N ALA A 41 10.73 9.06 12.16
CA ALA A 41 12.07 8.48 11.98
C ALA A 41 13.21 9.52 12.18
N GLY A 42 13.00 10.53 13.05
CA GLY A 42 13.93 11.65 13.24
C GLY A 42 14.19 12.45 11.95
N ARG A 43 13.26 12.45 11.00
CA ARG A 43 13.40 13.07 9.67
C ARG A 43 14.71 12.68 8.97
N SER A 44 15.04 11.39 9.01
CA SER A 44 16.33 10.87 8.52
C SER A 44 16.20 9.93 7.33
N LEU A 45 14.98 9.69 6.84
CA LEU A 45 14.74 8.77 5.74
C LEU A 45 15.25 9.34 4.41
N PRO A 46 16.06 8.57 3.65
CA PRO A 46 16.48 8.96 2.31
C PRO A 46 15.30 8.75 1.33
N TRP A 47 15.34 9.45 0.20
CA TRP A 47 14.26 9.44 -0.81
C TRP A 47 13.87 8.03 -1.29
N TRP A 48 14.85 7.15 -1.50
CA TRP A 48 14.59 5.78 -1.97
C TRP A 48 13.89 4.92 -0.91
N ALA A 49 14.20 5.13 0.39
CA ALA A 49 13.51 4.42 1.48
C ALA A 49 12.07 4.92 1.64
N ILE A 50 11.82 6.22 1.42
CA ILE A 50 10.48 6.79 1.38
C ILE A 50 9.70 6.21 0.21
N GLY A 51 10.29 6.19 -0.99
CA GLY A 51 9.64 5.60 -2.17
C GLY A 51 9.28 4.13 -1.97
N ALA A 52 10.22 3.32 -1.47
CA ALA A 52 9.96 1.93 -1.16
C ALA A 52 8.85 1.77 -0.10
N SER A 53 8.90 2.57 0.97
CA SER A 53 7.89 2.52 2.03
C SER A 53 6.51 2.98 1.55
N LEU A 54 6.42 3.97 0.67
CA LEU A 54 5.15 4.39 0.05
C LEU A 54 4.56 3.27 -0.83
N ILE A 55 5.39 2.61 -1.63
CA ILE A 55 4.95 1.46 -2.45
C ILE A 55 4.46 0.33 -1.55
N ALA A 56 5.25 -0.07 -0.55
CA ALA A 56 4.87 -1.15 0.37
C ALA A 56 3.60 -0.82 1.17
N ALA A 57 3.40 0.44 1.54
CA ALA A 57 2.21 0.87 2.25
C ALA A 57 0.96 0.89 1.38
N ASN A 58 1.11 1.14 0.07
CA ASN A 58 0.01 1.16 -0.87
C ASN A 58 -0.38 -0.26 -1.31
N ILE A 59 0.60 -1.14 -1.53
CA ILE A 59 0.34 -2.52 -1.97
C ILE A 59 0.02 -3.37 -0.74
N SER A 60 -1.26 -3.63 -0.54
CA SER A 60 -1.81 -4.50 0.51
C SER A 60 -2.49 -5.74 -0.10
N ALA A 61 -3.15 -6.54 0.74
CA ALA A 61 -4.01 -7.62 0.28
C ALA A 61 -5.17 -7.11 -0.61
N GLU A 62 -5.57 -5.85 -0.47
CA GLU A 62 -6.59 -5.22 -1.33
C GLU A 62 -6.13 -5.14 -2.78
N GLN A 63 -4.87 -4.77 -3.04
CA GLN A 63 -4.31 -4.75 -4.40
C GLN A 63 -4.09 -6.17 -4.93
N ILE A 64 -3.49 -7.04 -4.14
CA ILE A 64 -3.14 -8.39 -4.62
C ILE A 64 -4.39 -9.22 -4.91
N ILE A 65 -5.37 -9.21 -4.03
CA ILE A 65 -6.58 -10.04 -4.17
C ILE A 65 -7.72 -9.23 -4.79
N GLY A 66 -8.00 -8.04 -4.28
CA GLY A 66 -9.12 -7.20 -4.72
C GLY A 66 -8.94 -6.71 -6.15
N MET A 67 -7.80 -6.06 -6.45
CA MET A 67 -7.54 -5.55 -7.82
C MET A 67 -7.29 -6.67 -8.82
N SER A 68 -6.70 -7.79 -8.42
CA SER A 68 -6.58 -8.95 -9.32
C SER A 68 -7.95 -9.51 -9.69
N GLY A 69 -8.88 -9.58 -8.72
CA GLY A 69 -10.27 -9.95 -8.98
C GLY A 69 -10.97 -8.95 -9.91
N GLN A 70 -10.78 -7.66 -9.70
CA GLN A 70 -11.30 -6.62 -10.59
C GLN A 70 -10.67 -6.71 -11.99
N GLY A 71 -9.35 -6.96 -12.08
CA GLY A 71 -8.67 -7.18 -13.36
C GLY A 71 -9.25 -8.35 -14.16
N PHE A 72 -9.68 -9.41 -13.47
CA PHE A 72 -10.41 -10.51 -14.11
C PHE A 72 -11.77 -10.05 -14.67
N VAL A 73 -12.50 -9.20 -13.96
CA VAL A 73 -13.83 -8.70 -14.36
C VAL A 73 -13.73 -7.64 -15.45
N VAL A 74 -12.93 -6.59 -15.24
CA VAL A 74 -12.91 -5.39 -16.11
C VAL A 74 -11.63 -5.25 -16.96
N GLY A 75 -10.69 -6.17 -16.82
CA GLY A 75 -9.42 -6.12 -17.56
C GLY A 75 -8.50 -5.00 -17.09
N MET A 76 -7.74 -4.42 -18.04
CA MET A 76 -6.76 -3.36 -17.79
C MET A 76 -7.41 -2.02 -17.37
N ALA A 77 -8.72 -1.86 -17.51
CA ALA A 77 -9.41 -0.64 -17.09
C ALA A 77 -9.19 -0.32 -15.60
N ILE A 78 -8.98 -1.34 -14.74
CA ILE A 78 -8.67 -1.12 -13.32
C ILE A 78 -7.33 -0.38 -13.12
N ALA A 79 -6.36 -0.54 -14.03
CA ALA A 79 -5.05 0.10 -13.93
C ALA A 79 -5.11 1.63 -14.05
N VAL A 80 -6.16 2.18 -14.65
CA VAL A 80 -6.37 3.63 -14.75
C VAL A 80 -6.38 4.28 -13.37
N TRP A 81 -6.92 3.59 -12.36
CA TRP A 81 -6.92 4.06 -10.98
C TRP A 81 -5.50 4.30 -10.46
N GLU A 82 -4.60 3.35 -10.62
CA GLU A 82 -3.21 3.50 -10.15
C GLU A 82 -2.40 4.47 -11.01
N LEU A 83 -2.61 4.50 -12.32
CA LEU A 83 -1.89 5.41 -13.22
C LEU A 83 -2.27 6.87 -12.97
N THR A 84 -3.53 7.17 -12.70
CA THR A 84 -3.97 8.53 -12.37
C THR A 84 -3.47 8.99 -11.00
N ALA A 85 -3.25 8.07 -10.07
CA ALA A 85 -2.63 8.35 -8.78
C ALA A 85 -1.22 8.95 -8.91
N ALA A 86 -0.45 8.57 -9.95
CA ALA A 86 0.88 9.12 -10.20
C ALA A 86 0.85 10.66 -10.40
N ILE A 87 -0.19 11.18 -11.06
CA ILE A 87 -0.38 12.63 -11.25
C ILE A 87 -0.62 13.31 -9.90
N ALA A 88 -1.50 12.74 -9.08
CA ALA A 88 -1.77 13.26 -7.74
C ALA A 88 -0.51 13.25 -6.86
N LEU A 89 0.29 12.18 -6.91
CA LEU A 89 1.58 12.08 -6.20
C LEU A 89 2.55 13.18 -6.62
N ILE A 90 2.67 13.47 -7.92
CA ILE A 90 3.54 14.55 -8.42
C ILE A 90 3.07 15.90 -7.90
N VAL A 91 1.76 16.17 -7.93
CA VAL A 91 1.18 17.41 -7.41
C VAL A 91 1.43 17.53 -5.90
N MET A 92 1.19 16.45 -5.14
CA MET A 92 1.44 16.42 -3.69
C MET A 92 2.91 16.64 -3.37
N ALA A 93 3.82 15.97 -4.06
CA ALA A 93 5.26 16.11 -3.85
C ALA A 93 5.77 17.52 -4.18
N LYS A 94 5.24 18.15 -5.23
CA LYS A 94 5.70 19.45 -5.70
C LYS A 94 5.15 20.64 -4.89
N TYR A 95 3.89 20.56 -4.48
CA TYR A 95 3.20 21.71 -3.90
C TYR A 95 2.90 21.56 -2.41
N PHE A 96 2.47 20.38 -1.95
CA PHE A 96 2.01 20.21 -0.58
C PHE A 96 3.12 19.71 0.36
N LEU A 97 3.95 18.78 -0.07
CA LEU A 97 5.01 18.25 0.78
C LEU A 97 6.02 19.33 1.21
N PRO A 98 6.47 20.26 0.34
CA PRO A 98 7.31 21.39 0.78
C PRO A 98 6.65 22.21 1.89
N LEU A 99 5.37 22.53 1.73
CA LEU A 99 4.60 23.27 2.74
C LEU A 99 4.54 22.53 4.08
N PHE A 100 4.27 21.21 4.05
CA PHE A 100 4.19 20.41 5.27
C PHE A 100 5.55 20.32 5.99
N LEU A 101 6.63 20.18 5.25
CA LEU A 101 7.99 20.11 5.83
C LEU A 101 8.44 21.47 6.38
N GLU A 102 8.16 22.57 5.69
CA GLU A 102 8.44 23.93 6.14
C GLU A 102 7.69 24.26 7.43
N LYS A 103 6.41 23.91 7.49
CA LYS A 103 5.55 24.08 8.68
C LYS A 103 5.82 23.06 9.79
N LYS A 104 6.76 22.14 9.59
CA LYS A 104 7.10 21.06 10.53
C LYS A 104 5.88 20.27 11.00
N ILE A 105 4.97 19.98 10.07
CA ILE A 105 3.76 19.21 10.36
C ILE A 105 4.15 17.79 10.79
N TYR A 106 3.53 17.28 11.85
CA TYR A 106 3.66 15.90 12.31
C TYR A 106 2.49 15.02 11.83
N THR A 107 1.30 15.62 11.80
CA THR A 107 0.08 14.89 11.42
C THR A 107 -0.83 15.77 10.57
N MET A 108 -1.65 15.14 9.74
CA MET A 108 -2.62 15.87 8.90
C MET A 108 -3.69 16.60 9.73
N PRO A 109 -4.20 16.06 10.85
CA PRO A 109 -5.04 16.82 11.76
C PRO A 109 -4.38 18.09 12.28
N GLN A 110 -3.07 18.06 12.61
CA GLN A 110 -2.32 19.25 13.03
C GLN A 110 -2.25 20.32 11.92
N PHE A 111 -2.11 19.92 10.67
CA PHE A 111 -2.17 20.84 9.54
C PHE A 111 -3.51 21.56 9.47
N LEU A 112 -4.61 20.83 9.65
CA LEU A 112 -5.95 21.45 9.66
C LEU A 112 -6.17 22.34 10.89
N GLU A 113 -5.61 21.99 12.06
CA GLU A 113 -5.65 22.84 13.24
C GLU A 113 -4.97 24.19 13.00
N GLN A 114 -3.81 24.18 12.34
CA GLN A 114 -3.10 25.41 11.99
C GLN A 114 -3.80 26.25 10.91
N ARG A 115 -4.57 25.59 10.01
CA ARG A 115 -5.23 26.26 8.90
C ARG A 115 -6.63 26.78 9.23
N PHE A 116 -7.34 26.07 10.09
CA PHE A 116 -8.71 26.34 10.51
C PHE A 116 -8.81 26.49 12.03
N ASP A 117 -9.18 25.41 12.72
CA ASP A 117 -9.27 25.38 14.17
C ASP A 117 -9.14 23.95 14.73
N LYS A 118 -9.12 23.86 16.07
CA LYS A 118 -9.05 22.59 16.79
C LYS A 118 -10.28 21.71 16.58
N ARG A 119 -11.45 22.26 16.31
CA ARG A 119 -12.68 21.49 16.10
C ARG A 119 -12.60 20.69 14.79
N VAL A 120 -12.14 21.33 13.72
CA VAL A 120 -11.90 20.66 12.42
C VAL A 120 -10.88 19.55 12.56
N SER A 121 -9.79 19.80 13.28
CA SER A 121 -8.76 18.78 13.57
C SER A 121 -9.33 17.57 14.33
N LEU A 122 -10.17 17.79 15.34
CA LEU A 122 -10.79 16.71 16.11
C LEU A 122 -11.78 15.89 15.26
N VAL A 123 -12.63 16.56 14.48
CA VAL A 123 -13.58 15.87 13.58
C VAL A 123 -12.83 14.99 12.57
N LEU A 124 -11.77 15.52 11.95
CA LEU A 124 -10.97 14.73 11.01
C LEU A 124 -10.24 13.58 11.70
N SER A 125 -9.71 13.79 12.89
CA SER A 125 -9.04 12.74 13.66
C SER A 125 -9.99 11.60 14.00
N PHE A 126 -11.20 11.92 14.45
CA PHE A 126 -12.24 10.93 14.76
C PHE A 126 -12.69 10.18 13.49
N PHE A 127 -12.91 10.90 12.39
CA PHE A 127 -13.26 10.34 11.09
C PHE A 127 -12.21 9.33 10.63
N TRP A 128 -10.93 9.73 10.56
CA TRP A 128 -9.86 8.85 10.12
C TRP A 128 -9.64 7.66 11.06
N LEU A 129 -9.74 7.85 12.38
CA LEU A 129 -9.64 6.75 13.33
C LEU A 129 -10.73 5.71 13.10
N THR A 130 -11.95 6.15 12.86
CA THR A 130 -13.08 5.28 12.53
C THR A 130 -12.83 4.53 11.22
N VAL A 131 -12.41 5.23 10.17
CA VAL A 131 -12.09 4.62 8.87
C VAL A 131 -10.95 3.61 9.01
N TYR A 132 -9.89 3.92 9.74
CA TYR A 132 -8.76 2.99 9.91
C TYR A 132 -9.15 1.72 10.64
N ILE A 133 -9.95 1.83 11.69
CA ILE A 133 -10.35 0.65 12.50
C ILE A 133 -11.40 -0.20 11.74
N PHE A 134 -12.50 0.42 11.31
CA PHE A 134 -13.65 -0.32 10.81
C PHE A 134 -13.62 -0.62 9.32
N VAL A 135 -12.84 0.12 8.54
CA VAL A 135 -12.73 -0.10 7.10
C VAL A 135 -11.37 -0.70 6.75
N ASN A 136 -10.28 0.08 6.88
CA ASN A 136 -8.98 -0.32 6.37
C ASN A 136 -8.42 -1.57 7.07
N LEU A 137 -8.36 -1.56 8.40
CA LEU A 137 -7.83 -2.69 9.16
C LEU A 137 -8.66 -3.96 8.94
N THR A 138 -9.98 -3.82 8.94
CA THR A 138 -10.90 -4.93 8.69
C THR A 138 -10.71 -5.50 7.28
N ALA A 139 -10.66 -4.65 6.25
CA ALA A 139 -10.45 -5.07 4.87
C ALA A 139 -9.10 -5.79 4.68
N VAL A 140 -8.01 -5.22 5.19
CA VAL A 140 -6.66 -5.79 5.06
C VAL A 140 -6.55 -7.14 5.79
N LEU A 141 -7.06 -7.23 7.02
CA LEU A 141 -7.05 -8.50 7.79
C LEU A 141 -7.92 -9.56 7.13
N TRP A 142 -9.11 -9.18 6.65
CA TRP A 142 -10.03 -10.10 5.98
C TRP A 142 -9.44 -10.64 4.68
N LEU A 143 -9.01 -9.78 3.76
CA LEU A 143 -8.44 -10.18 2.49
C LEU A 143 -7.11 -10.95 2.68
N GLY A 144 -6.26 -10.51 3.61
CA GLY A 144 -5.04 -11.22 3.95
C GLY A 144 -5.32 -12.61 4.52
N SER A 145 -6.37 -12.76 5.35
CA SER A 145 -6.76 -14.05 5.88
C SER A 145 -7.32 -15.01 4.81
N ILE A 146 -7.99 -14.49 3.78
CA ILE A 146 -8.43 -15.29 2.62
C ILE A 146 -7.22 -15.87 1.89
N ALA A 147 -6.16 -15.06 1.67
CA ALA A 147 -4.93 -15.56 1.06
C ALA A 147 -4.28 -16.67 1.89
N ILE A 148 -4.14 -16.45 3.20
CA ILE A 148 -3.59 -17.44 4.13
C ILE A 148 -4.45 -18.71 4.12
N ASN A 149 -5.76 -18.59 4.22
CA ASN A 149 -6.68 -19.74 4.19
C ASN A 149 -6.52 -20.55 2.89
N THR A 150 -6.49 -19.88 1.74
CA THR A 150 -6.35 -20.52 0.43
C THR A 150 -5.04 -21.30 0.28
N LEU A 151 -3.95 -20.74 0.81
CA LEU A 151 -2.60 -21.32 0.68
C LEU A 151 -2.32 -22.40 1.74
N THR A 152 -2.79 -22.20 2.97
CA THR A 152 -2.39 -22.99 4.13
C THR A 152 -3.49 -23.91 4.67
N GLY A 153 -4.75 -23.59 4.38
CA GLY A 153 -5.92 -24.25 4.98
C GLY A 153 -6.27 -23.76 6.39
N LEU A 154 -5.56 -22.77 6.95
CA LEU A 154 -5.92 -22.18 8.24
C LEU A 154 -7.28 -21.50 8.17
N SER A 155 -8.06 -21.54 9.27
CA SER A 155 -9.33 -20.82 9.33
C SER A 155 -9.13 -19.32 9.16
N LEU A 156 -10.12 -18.61 8.60
CA LEU A 156 -10.06 -17.16 8.41
C LEU A 156 -9.75 -16.41 9.72
N THR A 157 -10.39 -16.83 10.83
CA THR A 157 -10.14 -16.22 12.14
C THR A 157 -8.69 -16.39 12.60
N ASN A 158 -8.11 -17.58 12.45
CA ASN A 158 -6.73 -17.83 12.82
C ASN A 158 -5.76 -17.03 11.90
N GLY A 159 -6.09 -16.91 10.62
CA GLY A 159 -5.34 -16.06 9.67
C GLY A 159 -5.36 -14.60 10.08
N MET A 160 -6.51 -14.05 10.44
CA MET A 160 -6.63 -12.67 10.94
C MET A 160 -5.83 -12.44 12.23
N ILE A 161 -5.92 -13.36 13.20
CA ILE A 161 -5.17 -13.27 14.46
C ILE A 161 -3.66 -13.32 14.19
N LEU A 162 -3.23 -14.23 13.34
CA LEU A 162 -1.80 -14.35 12.95
C LEU A 162 -1.28 -13.05 12.34
N LEU A 163 -2.00 -12.48 11.38
CA LEU A 163 -1.63 -11.20 10.74
C LEU A 163 -1.59 -10.05 11.75
N ALA A 164 -2.60 -9.96 12.63
CA ALA A 164 -2.66 -8.91 13.64
C ALA A 164 -1.49 -9.01 14.62
N VAL A 165 -1.20 -10.22 15.14
CA VAL A 165 -0.10 -10.44 16.09
C VAL A 165 1.25 -10.14 15.45
N LEU A 166 1.50 -10.62 14.23
CA LEU A 166 2.76 -10.34 13.52
C LEU A 166 2.92 -8.83 13.26
N SER A 167 1.88 -8.16 12.82
CA SER A 167 1.92 -6.72 12.56
C SER A 167 2.20 -5.92 13.83
N LEU A 168 1.57 -6.27 14.95
CA LEU A 168 1.81 -5.65 16.25
C LEU A 168 3.24 -5.88 16.74
N ALA A 169 3.75 -7.10 16.58
CA ALA A 169 5.08 -7.49 17.09
C ALA A 169 6.22 -6.61 16.53
N TYR A 170 6.19 -6.28 15.24
CA TYR A 170 7.24 -5.43 14.67
C TYR A 170 6.93 -3.93 14.71
N SER A 171 5.65 -3.53 14.72
CA SER A 171 5.28 -2.12 14.68
C SER A 171 5.46 -1.41 16.02
N LEU A 172 5.10 -2.06 17.13
CA LEU A 172 5.15 -1.46 18.46
C LEU A 172 6.58 -1.11 18.93
N SER A 173 7.56 -1.93 18.54
CA SER A 173 8.93 -1.78 19.01
C SER A 173 9.74 -0.72 18.28
N GLY A 174 9.43 -0.40 17.02
CA GLY A 174 10.36 0.26 16.12
C GLY A 174 9.98 1.66 15.63
N GLY A 175 8.72 2.04 15.68
CA GLY A 175 8.23 3.28 15.08
C GLY A 175 8.43 3.33 13.55
N LEU A 176 8.30 4.52 12.96
CA LEU A 176 8.35 4.70 11.50
C LEU A 176 9.65 4.21 10.85
N LYS A 177 10.79 4.36 11.53
CA LYS A 177 12.08 3.94 10.99
C LYS A 177 12.18 2.44 10.77
N ALA A 178 11.68 1.65 11.72
CA ALA A 178 11.66 0.20 11.58
C ALA A 178 10.70 -0.23 10.48
N VAL A 179 9.51 0.35 10.45
CA VAL A 179 8.52 0.07 9.40
C VAL A 179 9.09 0.39 8.02
N ALA A 180 9.67 1.57 7.81
CA ALA A 180 10.25 1.94 6.52
C ALA A 180 11.38 0.99 6.06
N MET A 181 12.19 0.49 6.99
CA MET A 181 13.27 -0.45 6.66
C MET A 181 12.75 -1.87 6.35
N THR A 182 11.70 -2.32 7.03
CA THR A 182 11.04 -3.58 6.68
C THR A 182 10.25 -3.48 5.39
N ASP A 183 9.64 -2.33 5.10
CA ASP A 183 8.94 -2.03 3.85
C ASP A 183 9.84 -2.21 2.62
N ILE A 184 11.14 -1.87 2.72
CA ILE A 184 12.11 -2.07 1.62
C ILE A 184 12.22 -3.55 1.25
N VAL A 185 12.34 -4.43 2.24
CA VAL A 185 12.39 -5.88 2.00
C VAL A 185 11.08 -6.38 1.39
N GLN A 186 9.96 -5.90 1.93
CA GLN A 186 8.63 -6.28 1.45
C GLN A 186 8.39 -5.83 0.00
N VAL A 187 8.76 -4.61 -0.37
CA VAL A 187 8.59 -4.10 -1.74
C VAL A 187 9.41 -4.91 -2.75
N VAL A 188 10.62 -5.30 -2.38
CA VAL A 188 11.43 -6.17 -3.25
C VAL A 188 10.72 -7.51 -3.48
N LEU A 189 10.23 -8.15 -2.42
CA LEU A 189 9.49 -9.41 -2.53
C LEU A 189 8.18 -9.25 -3.31
N LEU A 190 7.45 -8.14 -3.14
CA LEU A 190 6.22 -7.85 -3.87
C LEU A 190 6.48 -7.70 -5.38
N ILE A 191 7.52 -6.96 -5.77
CA ILE A 191 7.87 -6.76 -7.18
C ILE A 191 8.27 -8.08 -7.82
N PHE A 192 9.22 -8.80 -7.21
CA PHE A 192 9.67 -10.08 -7.77
C PHE A 192 8.58 -11.15 -7.76
N GLY A 193 7.77 -11.21 -6.70
CA GLY A 193 6.63 -12.12 -6.62
C GLY A 193 5.57 -11.84 -7.67
N GLY A 194 5.18 -10.57 -7.87
CA GLY A 194 4.24 -10.15 -8.89
C GLY A 194 4.73 -10.46 -10.31
N LEU A 195 6.00 -10.14 -10.60
CA LEU A 195 6.61 -10.47 -11.89
C LEU A 195 6.70 -11.99 -12.12
N ALA A 196 7.05 -12.76 -11.09
CA ALA A 196 7.11 -14.21 -11.19
C ALA A 196 5.73 -14.83 -11.46
N VAL A 197 4.68 -14.38 -10.78
CA VAL A 197 3.31 -14.85 -11.02
C VAL A 197 2.87 -14.53 -12.45
N SER A 198 3.12 -13.31 -12.92
CA SER A 198 2.79 -12.89 -14.30
C SER A 198 3.58 -13.72 -15.33
N TYR A 199 4.87 -13.93 -15.07
CA TYR A 199 5.73 -14.79 -15.92
C TYR A 199 5.17 -16.21 -16.01
N ILE A 200 4.89 -16.84 -14.87
CA ILE A 200 4.40 -18.23 -14.83
C ILE A 200 3.03 -18.34 -15.52
N ALA A 201 2.12 -17.39 -15.26
CA ALA A 201 0.79 -17.39 -15.87
C ALA A 201 0.86 -17.28 -17.41
N LEU A 202 1.58 -16.31 -17.94
CA LEU A 202 1.74 -16.10 -19.37
C LEU A 202 2.52 -17.25 -20.05
N SER A 203 3.58 -17.75 -19.41
CA SER A 203 4.33 -18.89 -19.92
C SER A 203 3.47 -20.16 -20.00
N LYS A 204 2.59 -20.37 -19.02
CA LYS A 204 1.67 -21.52 -19.01
C LYS A 204 0.66 -21.46 -20.16
N ILE A 205 0.13 -20.25 -20.45
CA ILE A 205 -0.79 -20.03 -21.58
C ILE A 205 -0.04 -20.16 -22.92
N GLY A 206 1.17 -19.63 -23.02
CA GLY A 206 1.97 -19.59 -24.23
C GLY A 206 2.92 -20.77 -24.43
N ASN A 207 2.65 -21.92 -23.80
CA ASN A 207 3.47 -23.15 -23.93
C ASN A 207 4.97 -22.91 -23.70
N GLY A 208 5.30 -22.13 -22.68
CA GLY A 208 6.67 -21.80 -22.29
C GLY A 208 7.16 -20.41 -22.76
N PHE A 209 6.40 -19.68 -23.57
CA PHE A 209 6.79 -18.37 -24.10
C PHE A 209 5.83 -17.26 -23.63
N ILE A 210 6.35 -16.25 -22.95
CA ILE A 210 5.55 -15.14 -22.39
C ILE A 210 4.81 -14.36 -23.49
N PHE A 211 5.53 -14.00 -24.56
CA PHE A 211 4.94 -13.19 -25.64
C PHE A 211 3.83 -13.95 -26.38
N THR A 212 4.00 -15.25 -26.57
CA THR A 212 2.95 -16.10 -27.15
C THR A 212 1.73 -16.13 -26.23
N GLY A 213 1.95 -16.27 -24.91
CA GLY A 213 0.86 -16.20 -23.92
C GLY A 213 0.13 -14.87 -23.92
N LEU A 214 0.87 -13.76 -24.01
CA LEU A 214 0.25 -12.43 -24.07
C LEU A 214 -0.60 -12.23 -25.33
N VAL A 215 -0.07 -12.66 -26.49
CA VAL A 215 -0.81 -12.61 -27.76
C VAL A 215 -2.05 -13.49 -27.71
N GLU A 216 -1.96 -14.67 -27.10
CA GLU A 216 -3.09 -15.58 -26.96
C GLU A 216 -4.19 -14.97 -26.08
N VAL A 217 -3.83 -14.36 -24.93
CA VAL A 217 -4.78 -13.66 -24.07
C VAL A 217 -5.43 -12.49 -24.81
N TYR A 218 -4.64 -11.72 -25.58
CA TYR A 218 -5.17 -10.60 -26.37
C TYR A 218 -6.15 -11.08 -27.44
N ASN A 219 -5.83 -12.16 -28.16
CA ASN A 219 -6.69 -12.69 -29.22
C ASN A 219 -8.01 -13.27 -28.69
N GLN A 220 -7.98 -13.86 -27.48
CA GLN A 220 -9.17 -14.44 -26.86
C GLN A 220 -10.08 -13.40 -26.18
N MET A 221 -9.50 -12.32 -25.63
CA MET A 221 -10.22 -11.33 -24.83
C MET A 221 -9.69 -9.90 -25.09
N PRO A 222 -9.79 -9.39 -26.35
CA PRO A 222 -9.23 -8.08 -26.69
C PRO A 222 -9.84 -6.95 -25.87
N GLU A 223 -11.12 -7.07 -25.50
CA GLU A 223 -11.84 -6.08 -24.68
C GLU A 223 -11.28 -5.93 -23.28
N LYS A 224 -10.51 -6.90 -22.78
CA LYS A 224 -9.83 -6.82 -21.47
C LYS A 224 -8.58 -5.94 -21.50
N PHE A 225 -8.11 -5.55 -22.69
CA PHE A 225 -6.96 -4.65 -22.85
C PHE A 225 -7.38 -3.18 -22.95
N ASP A 226 -8.67 -2.90 -23.02
CA ASP A 226 -9.18 -1.54 -22.99
C ASP A 226 -8.96 -0.92 -21.59
N MET A 227 -8.24 0.20 -21.56
CA MET A 227 -8.03 0.95 -20.31
C MET A 227 -9.20 1.90 -20.02
N ILE A 228 -9.96 2.28 -21.03
CA ILE A 228 -11.15 3.13 -20.93
C ILE A 228 -12.31 2.33 -21.49
N LEU A 229 -13.25 1.98 -20.62
CA LEU A 229 -14.40 1.17 -21.01
C LEU A 229 -15.34 1.97 -21.93
N SER A 230 -15.84 1.31 -22.95
CA SER A 230 -16.92 1.81 -23.81
C SER A 230 -18.27 1.72 -23.10
N ALA A 231 -19.26 2.53 -23.53
CA ALA A 231 -20.55 2.62 -22.87
C ALA A 231 -21.41 1.34 -22.96
N ASP A 232 -21.09 0.46 -23.88
CA ASP A 232 -21.72 -0.84 -24.07
C ASP A 232 -21.12 -1.95 -23.19
N ASN A 233 -19.98 -1.68 -22.52
CA ASN A 233 -19.36 -2.64 -21.61
C ASN A 233 -20.24 -2.84 -20.36
N PRO A 234 -20.54 -4.08 -19.95
CA PRO A 234 -21.36 -4.36 -18.78
C PRO A 234 -20.84 -3.72 -17.46
N SER A 235 -19.53 -3.51 -17.36
CA SER A 235 -18.88 -2.90 -16.20
C SER A 235 -18.83 -1.38 -16.25
N TYR A 236 -19.36 -0.73 -17.31
CA TYR A 236 -19.30 0.72 -17.49
C TYR A 236 -19.93 1.51 -16.34
N ASN A 237 -21.01 1.01 -15.76
CA ASN A 237 -21.69 1.67 -14.63
C ASN A 237 -20.81 1.72 -13.36
N ASN A 238 -19.90 0.76 -13.21
CA ASN A 238 -18.97 0.69 -12.07
C ASN A 238 -17.68 1.49 -12.34
N LEU A 239 -17.26 1.51 -13.61
CA LEU A 239 -16.07 2.20 -14.11
C LEU A 239 -16.45 2.99 -15.36
N PRO A 240 -17.05 4.18 -15.25
CA PRO A 240 -17.72 4.88 -16.35
C PRO A 240 -16.74 5.50 -17.37
N GLY A 241 -15.81 4.71 -17.89
CA GLY A 241 -14.92 5.04 -19.00
C GLY A 241 -14.19 6.38 -18.81
N ILE A 242 -14.29 7.27 -19.79
CA ILE A 242 -13.63 8.59 -19.76
C ILE A 242 -14.13 9.48 -18.61
N TRP A 243 -15.34 9.28 -18.12
CA TRP A 243 -15.92 10.11 -17.06
C TRP A 243 -15.22 9.91 -15.72
N ILE A 244 -14.56 8.77 -15.50
CA ILE A 244 -13.73 8.54 -14.30
C ILE A 244 -12.51 9.49 -14.28
N LEU A 245 -11.98 9.84 -15.46
CA LEU A 245 -10.82 10.73 -15.60
C LEU A 245 -11.23 12.20 -15.56
N ILE A 246 -12.36 12.56 -16.14
CA ILE A 246 -12.86 13.95 -16.23
C ILE A 246 -13.61 14.33 -14.95
N GLY A 247 -14.32 13.36 -14.36
CA GLY A 247 -15.09 13.57 -13.14
C GLY A 247 -14.23 13.87 -11.92
N ALA A 248 -14.74 14.67 -11.01
CA ALA A 248 -14.02 15.05 -9.79
C ALA A 248 -13.72 13.87 -8.83
N GLY A 249 -14.51 12.79 -8.92
CA GLY A 249 -14.48 11.71 -7.93
C GLY A 249 -13.13 11.03 -7.79
N VAL A 250 -12.47 10.65 -8.88
CA VAL A 250 -11.16 10.01 -8.86
C VAL A 250 -10.08 10.94 -8.29
N TRP A 251 -10.09 12.20 -8.68
CA TRP A 251 -9.12 13.20 -8.23
C TRP A 251 -9.28 13.54 -6.75
N ILE A 252 -10.53 13.70 -6.28
CA ILE A 252 -10.82 13.89 -4.85
C ILE A 252 -10.29 12.70 -4.06
N GLY A 253 -10.57 11.47 -4.52
CA GLY A 253 -10.05 10.25 -3.89
C GLY A 253 -8.53 10.21 -3.84
N HIS A 254 -7.84 10.51 -4.93
CA HIS A 254 -6.38 10.51 -4.99
C HIS A 254 -5.76 11.59 -4.10
N PHE A 255 -6.26 12.83 -4.14
CA PHE A 255 -5.74 13.89 -3.27
C PHE A 255 -6.02 13.61 -1.79
N ALA A 256 -7.19 13.08 -1.46
CA ALA A 256 -7.50 12.67 -0.09
C ALA A 256 -6.55 11.54 0.38
N TYR A 257 -6.33 10.52 -0.45
CA TYR A 257 -5.48 9.37 -0.10
C TYR A 257 -4.00 9.75 -0.03
N TRP A 258 -3.45 10.36 -1.06
CA TRP A 258 -2.01 10.65 -1.15
C TRP A 258 -1.59 11.91 -0.39
N GLY A 259 -2.53 12.83 -0.13
CA GLY A 259 -2.22 14.12 0.49
C GLY A 259 -2.64 14.26 1.94
N PHE A 260 -3.75 13.63 2.32
CA PHE A 260 -4.34 13.87 3.64
C PHE A 260 -4.52 12.59 4.47
N ASN A 261 -4.20 11.44 3.91
CA ASN A 261 -4.19 10.20 4.67
C ASN A 261 -2.92 10.09 5.50
N GLN A 262 -3.07 10.01 6.84
CA GLN A 262 -1.96 10.06 7.79
C GLN A 262 -0.92 8.96 7.56
N TYR A 263 -1.33 7.70 7.38
CA TYR A 263 -0.36 6.61 7.28
C TYR A 263 0.47 6.63 5.99
N ILE A 264 -0.02 7.30 4.95
CA ILE A 264 0.72 7.54 3.70
C ILE A 264 1.65 8.76 3.86
N THR A 265 1.09 9.91 4.23
CA THR A 265 1.85 11.18 4.29
C THR A 265 2.94 11.16 5.35
N GLN A 266 2.74 10.44 6.45
CA GLN A 266 3.73 10.31 7.53
C GLN A 266 5.09 9.80 7.03
N ARG A 267 5.12 8.94 6.03
CA ARG A 267 6.36 8.45 5.41
C ARG A 267 7.13 9.57 4.72
N ALA A 268 6.43 10.39 3.96
CA ALA A 268 7.02 11.55 3.29
C ALA A 268 7.47 12.64 4.29
N LEU A 269 6.74 12.82 5.41
CA LEU A 269 7.12 13.73 6.49
C LEU A 269 8.39 13.30 7.23
N GLY A 270 8.78 12.01 7.14
CA GLY A 270 10.04 11.48 7.63
C GLY A 270 11.26 11.80 6.76
N ALA A 271 11.09 12.57 5.68
CA ALA A 271 12.16 12.94 4.75
C ALA A 271 13.28 13.74 5.42
N LYS A 272 14.53 13.43 5.04
CA LYS A 272 15.71 14.16 5.48
C LYS A 272 15.78 15.58 4.87
N SER A 273 15.33 15.73 3.65
CA SER A 273 15.34 16.99 2.92
C SER A 273 14.35 16.95 1.75
N LEU A 274 14.10 18.12 1.13
CA LEU A 274 13.32 18.25 -0.11
C LEU A 274 14.13 17.89 -1.39
N LYS A 275 15.41 17.55 -1.23
CA LYS A 275 16.31 17.18 -2.33
C LYS A 275 16.49 15.69 -2.43
#